data_ec71705312a8cd7d0f10b4938d2afd26
#
_entry.id   ec71705312a8cd7d0f10b4938d2afd26
#
_cell.length_a   1.000
_cell.length_b   1.000
_cell.length_c   1.000
_cell.angle_alpha   90.00
_cell.angle_beta   90.00
_cell.angle_gamma   90.00
#
_symmetry.space_group_name_H-M   'P 1'
#
loop_
_entity.id
_entity.type
_entity.pdbx_description
1 polymer ?
#
loop_
_entity_poly.entity_id
_entity_poly.type
_entity_poly.pdbx_seq_one_letter_code
_entity_poly.pdbx_strand_id
1 'polypeptide(L)'
;MAPDDDSFRLPLYCPLIVNGEEGKAASGRQFGRENPADVRQVATIAEQGTLEDARAAIDAARAAFDGNVDNWIYNYKLREQALFRTARLVRDNADRLARVVSLEVGMPMRQAVPHIAAAADIFDFYGGLAGKLYGESFTLPSGSMINLVKEPVGVVGMITPWNFPLTQTARKVAPAVAAGCTIVIKPASYTPAATYELVKLMHQTGLPKGVLNLVPGPGNIVGSEIITNKKVDKISFTGETSTGKMIGAQAGMEVKRVSLELGGKAPYVIFDDADVEAAARAAIFGMFRNAGQACGATTRLLIQEGIHDRFLGRVVELTRKIEVGHPSKPSTDMGPLISSSQERVVQDYIKIGLDAGFDLVTGGHKLSGDDYDHGYYVEPTIFDRVDNASKLGQEEIFGPVVAVTTFRDEDEAVELANAVDFGLVAGVWSADYPRAMRVARRIRAGTVWIWDNYAQPVEGIWGGYKQSGMGRELGYHGLNDFLEVKQIFTDGTGLAMKPPYRQVIKE
;
A
#
# COMPACT_ATOMS: atom_id res chain seq x y z
N MET A 1 10.98 -5.35 30.42
CA MET A 1 11.51 -4.02 30.07
C MET A 1 12.90 -4.27 29.48
N ALA A 2 13.10 -4.00 28.19
CA ALA A 2 14.45 -3.91 27.63
C ALA A 2 15.12 -2.66 28.24
N PRO A 3 16.45 -2.63 28.40
CA PRO A 3 17.13 -1.48 28.97
C PRO A 3 16.80 -0.24 28.15
N ASP A 4 16.67 0.91 28.85
CA ASP A 4 16.47 2.23 28.24
C ASP A 4 17.51 2.44 27.14
N ASP A 5 17.09 2.26 25.91
CA ASP A 5 17.88 2.56 24.72
C ASP A 5 17.90 4.08 24.58
N ASP A 6 18.97 4.71 25.05
CA ASP A 6 19.20 6.16 25.00
C ASP A 6 19.12 6.72 23.56
N SER A 7 19.05 5.84 22.55
CA SER A 7 18.90 6.17 21.13
C SER A 7 17.44 6.41 20.68
N PHE A 8 16.43 6.03 21.49
CA PHE A 8 15.01 6.19 21.16
C PHE A 8 14.39 7.35 21.96
N ARG A 9 14.81 8.58 21.63
CA ARG A 9 14.28 9.80 22.29
C ARG A 9 13.05 10.33 21.57
N LEU A 10 12.05 10.75 22.31
CA LEU A 10 10.83 11.39 21.81
C LEU A 10 10.86 12.90 22.04
N PRO A 11 10.23 13.68 21.15
CA PRO A 11 9.66 13.27 19.88
C PRO A 11 10.72 12.85 18.84
N LEU A 12 10.35 11.90 17.95
CA LEU A 12 11.18 11.59 16.79
C LEU A 12 11.24 12.81 15.87
N TYR A 13 12.37 13.00 15.18
CA TYR A 13 12.51 14.10 14.24
C TYR A 13 12.57 13.59 12.79
N CYS A 14 11.76 14.19 11.90
CA CYS A 14 11.73 13.87 10.48
C CYS A 14 12.10 15.11 9.66
N PRO A 15 13.37 15.24 9.18
CA PRO A 15 13.81 16.29 8.28
C PRO A 15 13.31 16.08 6.84
N LEU A 16 13.60 17.04 5.96
CA LEU A 16 13.65 16.79 4.53
C LEU A 16 14.90 16.00 4.17
N ILE A 17 14.86 15.25 3.08
CA ILE A 17 16.07 14.74 2.42
C ILE A 17 16.02 15.16 0.96
N VAL A 18 16.92 16.05 0.57
CA VAL A 18 17.02 16.55 -0.80
C VAL A 18 18.47 16.40 -1.27
N ASN A 19 18.64 15.79 -2.42
CA ASN A 19 19.97 15.55 -3.00
C ASN A 19 20.95 14.81 -2.05
N GLY A 20 20.40 13.89 -1.24
CA GLY A 20 21.16 13.08 -0.28
C GLY A 20 21.54 13.82 1.02
N GLU A 21 21.01 15.00 1.25
CA GLU A 21 21.30 15.79 2.45
C GLU A 21 20.03 16.05 3.27
N GLU A 22 20.14 15.86 4.59
CA GLU A 22 19.07 16.21 5.52
C GLU A 22 19.00 17.74 5.69
N GLY A 23 17.79 18.29 5.71
CA GLY A 23 17.57 19.72 5.82
C GLY A 23 16.26 20.10 6.49
N LYS A 24 16.13 21.40 6.78
CA LYS A 24 14.89 22.01 7.27
C LYS A 24 14.04 22.50 6.09
N ALA A 25 12.72 22.61 6.31
CA ALA A 25 11.84 23.24 5.35
C ALA A 25 12.20 24.71 5.14
N ALA A 26 12.10 25.19 3.90
CA ALA A 26 12.40 26.59 3.54
C ALA A 26 11.62 27.61 4.37
N SER A 27 10.41 27.27 4.81
CA SER A 27 9.60 28.11 5.71
C SER A 27 10.03 28.09 7.17
N GLY A 28 10.91 27.18 7.58
CA GLY A 28 11.24 26.91 8.99
C GLY A 28 10.07 26.35 9.82
N ARG A 29 8.94 26.03 9.22
CA ARG A 29 7.77 25.48 9.92
C ARG A 29 7.87 23.97 10.10
N GLN A 30 7.31 23.50 11.20
CA GLN A 30 7.22 22.09 11.56
C GLN A 30 5.76 21.74 11.89
N PHE A 31 5.44 20.45 11.89
CA PHE A 31 4.20 19.92 12.41
C PHE A 31 4.46 18.73 13.32
N GLY A 32 3.67 18.65 14.38
CA GLY A 32 3.72 17.54 15.35
C GLY A 32 2.73 16.43 15.01
N ARG A 33 3.10 15.21 15.36
CA ARG A 33 2.21 14.05 15.38
C ARG A 33 2.12 13.48 16.78
N GLU A 34 0.90 13.27 17.25
CA GLU A 34 0.61 12.62 18.52
C GLU A 34 0.74 11.09 18.40
N ASN A 35 1.00 10.44 19.50
CA ASN A 35 0.86 9.00 19.63
C ASN A 35 -0.63 8.64 19.71
N PRO A 36 -1.21 7.86 18.77
CA PRO A 36 -2.63 7.53 18.80
C PRO A 36 -3.06 6.69 20.02
N ALA A 37 -2.09 6.07 20.70
CA ALA A 37 -2.33 5.31 21.93
C ALA A 37 -2.34 6.18 23.20
N ASP A 38 -1.67 7.35 23.14
CA ASP A 38 -1.68 8.36 24.20
C ASP A 38 -1.44 9.75 23.59
N VAL A 39 -2.51 10.48 23.29
CA VAL A 39 -2.47 11.78 22.60
C VAL A 39 -1.74 12.88 23.38
N ARG A 40 -1.44 12.66 24.64
CA ARG A 40 -0.61 13.58 25.46
C ARG A 40 0.87 13.53 25.05
N GLN A 41 1.27 12.46 24.37
CA GLN A 41 2.63 12.25 23.90
C GLN A 41 2.77 12.70 22.45
N VAL A 42 3.71 13.60 22.19
CA VAL A 42 4.15 13.92 20.82
C VAL A 42 5.08 12.81 20.34
N ALA A 43 4.63 12.05 19.33
CA ALA A 43 5.38 10.96 18.74
C ALA A 43 6.50 11.47 17.82
N THR A 44 6.14 12.38 16.91
CA THR A 44 7.05 12.89 15.87
C THR A 44 6.89 14.38 15.68
N ILE A 45 8.00 15.08 15.41
CA ILE A 45 8.03 16.42 14.83
C ILE A 45 8.66 16.30 13.46
N ALA A 46 7.93 16.73 12.43
CA ALA A 46 8.39 16.69 11.04
C ALA A 46 8.47 18.11 10.45
N GLU A 47 9.42 18.30 9.56
CA GLU A 47 9.53 19.52 8.77
C GLU A 47 8.30 19.66 7.86
N GLN A 48 7.73 20.86 7.77
CA GLN A 48 6.60 21.16 6.92
C GLN A 48 7.08 21.68 5.58
N GLY A 49 7.41 20.75 4.68
CA GLY A 49 7.86 21.05 3.31
C GLY A 49 6.93 22.02 2.57
N THR A 50 7.53 22.87 1.78
CA THR A 50 6.90 23.91 0.98
C THR A 50 6.88 23.53 -0.50
N LEU A 51 6.30 24.40 -1.32
CA LEU A 51 6.37 24.32 -2.77
C LEU A 51 7.83 24.37 -3.28
N GLU A 52 8.65 25.22 -2.67
CA GLU A 52 10.08 25.38 -3.00
C GLU A 52 10.84 24.08 -2.68
N ASP A 53 10.62 23.50 -1.51
CA ASP A 53 11.25 22.23 -1.11
C ASP A 53 10.87 21.08 -2.06
N ALA A 54 9.60 21.00 -2.44
CA ALA A 54 9.14 19.99 -3.40
C ALA A 54 9.82 20.17 -4.77
N ARG A 55 9.94 21.39 -5.27
CA ARG A 55 10.64 21.71 -6.51
C ARG A 55 12.12 21.37 -6.45
N ALA A 56 12.78 21.73 -5.36
CA ALA A 56 14.20 21.40 -5.15
C ALA A 56 14.44 19.89 -5.19
N ALA A 57 13.56 19.09 -4.56
CA ALA A 57 13.64 17.63 -4.58
C ALA A 57 13.39 17.05 -5.98
N ILE A 58 12.41 17.59 -6.71
CA ILE A 58 12.11 17.19 -8.10
C ILE A 58 13.27 17.55 -9.02
N ASP A 59 13.85 18.74 -8.87
CA ASP A 59 14.98 19.20 -9.67
C ASP A 59 16.23 18.33 -9.41
N ALA A 60 16.49 17.95 -8.16
CA ALA A 60 17.56 17.02 -7.80
C ALA A 60 17.35 15.63 -8.43
N ALA A 61 16.12 15.11 -8.37
CA ALA A 61 15.79 13.83 -8.98
C ALA A 61 15.93 13.87 -10.52
N ARG A 62 15.48 14.95 -11.16
CA ARG A 62 15.59 15.13 -12.62
C ARG A 62 17.06 15.28 -13.04
N ALA A 63 17.84 16.07 -12.35
CA ALA A 63 19.26 16.23 -12.63
C ALA A 63 20.04 14.90 -12.50
N ALA A 64 19.71 14.10 -11.46
CA ALA A 64 20.34 12.79 -11.26
C ALA A 64 19.96 11.81 -12.38
N PHE A 65 18.72 11.82 -12.85
CA PHE A 65 18.25 10.96 -13.95
C PHE A 65 18.86 11.37 -15.29
N ASP A 66 18.72 12.62 -15.70
CA ASP A 66 19.17 13.13 -17.00
C ASP A 66 20.68 13.11 -17.12
N GLY A 67 21.38 13.38 -16.02
CA GLY A 67 22.85 13.27 -15.93
C GLY A 67 23.35 11.83 -15.78
N ASN A 68 22.45 10.85 -15.64
CA ASN A 68 22.80 9.44 -15.40
C ASN A 68 23.89 9.30 -14.31
N VAL A 69 23.64 9.92 -13.15
CA VAL A 69 24.60 10.04 -12.05
C VAL A 69 25.21 8.68 -11.70
N ASP A 70 26.52 8.59 -11.58
CA ASP A 70 27.27 7.36 -11.29
C ASP A 70 26.89 6.17 -12.21
N ASN A 71 26.50 6.46 -13.46
CA ASN A 71 25.98 5.50 -14.43
C ASN A 71 24.73 4.74 -13.92
N TRP A 72 23.89 5.41 -13.13
CA TRP A 72 22.75 4.84 -12.42
C TRP A 72 21.84 3.97 -13.28
N ILE A 73 21.50 4.45 -14.49
CA ILE A 73 20.56 3.76 -15.40
C ILE A 73 21.12 2.41 -15.86
N TYR A 74 22.40 2.32 -16.15
CA TYR A 74 23.01 1.12 -16.71
C TYR A 74 23.72 0.25 -15.67
N ASN A 75 24.05 0.78 -14.50
CA ASN A 75 24.74 0.05 -13.44
C ASN A 75 23.77 -0.72 -12.55
N TYR A 76 23.16 -1.78 -13.09
CA TYR A 76 22.23 -2.62 -12.31
C TYR A 76 22.88 -3.25 -11.07
N LYS A 77 24.21 -3.49 -11.07
CA LYS A 77 24.92 -4.04 -9.91
C LYS A 77 24.92 -3.09 -8.72
N LEU A 78 25.03 -1.78 -8.97
CA LEU A 78 24.90 -0.78 -7.92
C LEU A 78 23.50 -0.83 -7.29
N ARG A 79 22.46 -0.90 -8.13
CA ARG A 79 21.06 -0.98 -7.68
C ARG A 79 20.76 -2.27 -6.92
N GLU A 80 21.22 -3.42 -7.44
CA GLU A 80 21.11 -4.72 -6.80
C GLU A 80 21.74 -4.70 -5.38
N GLN A 81 22.98 -4.23 -5.28
CA GLN A 81 23.70 -4.14 -4.02
C GLN A 81 23.02 -3.18 -3.03
N ALA A 82 22.53 -2.03 -3.51
CA ALA A 82 21.83 -1.07 -2.67
C ALA A 82 20.55 -1.70 -2.08
N LEU A 83 19.78 -2.45 -2.87
CA LEU A 83 18.56 -3.11 -2.42
C LEU A 83 18.86 -4.22 -1.40
N PHE A 84 19.84 -5.10 -1.64
CA PHE A 84 20.22 -6.13 -0.68
C PHE A 84 20.79 -5.56 0.62
N ARG A 85 21.58 -4.48 0.54
CA ARG A 85 22.06 -3.78 1.74
C ARG A 85 20.90 -3.14 2.51
N THR A 86 19.92 -2.58 1.80
CA THR A 86 18.70 -2.03 2.42
C THR A 86 17.94 -3.13 3.17
N ALA A 87 17.70 -4.27 2.55
CA ALA A 87 17.02 -5.41 3.20
C ALA A 87 17.74 -5.82 4.49
N ARG A 88 19.07 -5.91 4.45
CA ARG A 88 19.88 -6.21 5.63
C ARG A 88 19.75 -5.14 6.70
N LEU A 89 19.92 -3.87 6.35
CA LEU A 89 19.82 -2.75 7.31
C LEU A 89 18.40 -2.67 7.94
N VAL A 90 17.35 -2.95 7.18
CA VAL A 90 15.97 -3.03 7.71
C VAL A 90 15.86 -4.14 8.75
N ARG A 91 16.43 -5.33 8.50
CA ARG A 91 16.43 -6.44 9.47
C ARG A 91 17.28 -6.13 10.70
N ASP A 92 18.47 -5.55 10.50
CA ASP A 92 19.38 -5.18 11.59
C ASP A 92 18.77 -4.09 12.50
N ASN A 93 17.82 -3.30 12.01
CA ASN A 93 17.10 -2.25 12.75
C ASN A 93 15.61 -2.60 13.03
N ALA A 94 15.24 -3.87 12.94
CA ALA A 94 13.83 -4.29 12.99
C ALA A 94 13.09 -3.82 14.24
N ASP A 95 13.69 -3.95 15.42
CA ASP A 95 13.10 -3.54 16.69
C ASP A 95 12.85 -2.03 16.75
N ARG A 96 13.84 -1.22 16.32
CA ARG A 96 13.70 0.24 16.25
C ARG A 96 12.57 0.63 15.29
N LEU A 97 12.57 0.09 14.09
CA LEU A 97 11.55 0.37 13.06
C LEU A 97 10.16 -0.06 13.52
N ALA A 98 10.03 -1.22 14.17
CA ALA A 98 8.77 -1.69 14.73
C ALA A 98 8.23 -0.75 15.82
N ARG A 99 9.11 -0.23 16.70
CA ARG A 99 8.73 0.79 17.71
C ARG A 99 8.27 2.09 17.06
N VAL A 100 8.95 2.56 16.00
CA VAL A 100 8.54 3.76 15.25
C VAL A 100 7.15 3.57 14.64
N VAL A 101 6.90 2.43 13.97
CA VAL A 101 5.58 2.10 13.41
C VAL A 101 4.51 2.00 14.50
N SER A 102 4.82 1.32 15.61
CA SER A 102 3.91 1.20 16.75
C SER A 102 3.54 2.57 17.33
N LEU A 103 4.51 3.47 17.44
CA LEU A 103 4.33 4.81 17.98
C LEU A 103 3.48 5.73 17.07
N GLU A 104 3.71 5.71 15.75
CA GLU A 104 3.01 6.60 14.82
C GLU A 104 1.65 6.04 14.36
N VAL A 105 1.54 4.71 14.19
CA VAL A 105 0.34 4.05 13.67
C VAL A 105 -0.59 3.57 14.80
N GLY A 106 -0.04 3.28 15.97
CA GLY A 106 -0.76 2.55 17.02
C GLY A 106 -0.79 1.03 16.79
N MET A 107 0.04 0.51 15.89
CA MET A 107 0.09 -0.91 15.56
C MET A 107 0.72 -1.71 16.71
N PRO A 108 0.09 -2.79 17.23
CA PRO A 108 0.70 -3.65 18.25
C PRO A 108 2.05 -4.21 17.80
N MET A 109 3.04 -4.27 18.71
CA MET A 109 4.39 -4.75 18.40
C MET A 109 4.39 -6.13 17.74
N ARG A 110 3.50 -7.05 18.16
CA ARG A 110 3.32 -8.38 17.54
C ARG A 110 2.91 -8.35 16.06
N GLN A 111 2.35 -7.21 15.59
CA GLN A 111 2.02 -6.98 14.18
C GLN A 111 3.09 -6.12 13.48
N ALA A 112 3.72 -5.20 14.21
CA ALA A 112 4.75 -4.31 13.66
C ALA A 112 6.02 -5.08 13.25
N VAL A 113 6.49 -6.03 14.07
CA VAL A 113 7.70 -6.82 13.76
C VAL A 113 7.57 -7.60 12.44
N PRO A 114 6.52 -8.40 12.20
CA PRO A 114 6.32 -9.04 10.90
C PRO A 114 6.18 -8.06 9.74
N HIS A 115 5.61 -6.87 9.98
CA HIS A 115 5.54 -5.81 8.97
C HIS A 115 6.93 -5.33 8.52
N ILE A 116 7.88 -5.19 9.45
CA ILE A 116 9.26 -4.83 9.12
C ILE A 116 9.94 -5.93 8.30
N ALA A 117 9.78 -7.19 8.70
CA ALA A 117 10.33 -8.33 7.97
C ALA A 117 9.81 -8.37 6.52
N ALA A 118 8.50 -8.19 6.32
CA ALA A 118 7.90 -8.12 4.98
C ALA A 118 8.46 -6.96 4.13
N ALA A 119 8.78 -5.81 4.74
CA ALA A 119 9.43 -4.71 4.02
C ALA A 119 10.85 -5.11 3.54
N ALA A 120 11.62 -5.81 4.38
CA ALA A 120 12.94 -6.30 3.99
C ALA A 120 12.87 -7.32 2.84
N ASP A 121 11.90 -8.24 2.87
CA ASP A 121 11.72 -9.25 1.83
C ASP A 121 11.39 -8.62 0.45
N ILE A 122 10.67 -7.50 0.43
CA ILE A 122 10.43 -6.73 -0.81
C ILE A 122 11.74 -6.21 -1.40
N PHE A 123 12.65 -5.67 -0.57
CA PHE A 123 13.95 -5.21 -1.06
C PHE A 123 14.83 -6.35 -1.59
N ASP A 124 14.84 -7.51 -0.93
CA ASP A 124 15.56 -8.70 -1.41
C ASP A 124 15.01 -9.19 -2.75
N PHE A 125 13.68 -9.25 -2.89
CA PHE A 125 13.04 -9.69 -4.12
C PHE A 125 13.42 -8.80 -5.30
N TYR A 126 13.29 -7.48 -5.16
CA TYR A 126 13.63 -6.56 -6.24
C TYR A 126 15.14 -6.39 -6.43
N GLY A 127 15.95 -6.60 -5.40
CA GLY A 127 17.41 -6.75 -5.54
C GLY A 127 17.74 -7.87 -6.50
N GLY A 128 17.10 -9.04 -6.32
CA GLY A 128 17.25 -10.19 -7.22
C GLY A 128 16.75 -9.95 -8.66
N LEU A 129 15.91 -8.95 -8.89
CA LEU A 129 15.36 -8.60 -10.21
C LEU A 129 16.10 -7.46 -10.92
N ALA A 130 16.91 -6.65 -10.23
CA ALA A 130 17.55 -5.46 -10.79
C ALA A 130 18.41 -5.75 -12.03
N GLY A 131 19.05 -6.93 -12.09
CA GLY A 131 19.84 -7.39 -13.23
C GLY A 131 19.05 -8.20 -14.27
N LYS A 132 17.72 -8.31 -14.16
CA LYS A 132 16.87 -9.17 -15.00
C LYS A 132 15.85 -8.37 -15.82
N LEU A 133 16.21 -7.17 -16.23
CA LEU A 133 15.38 -6.32 -17.11
C LEU A 133 15.57 -6.74 -18.58
N TYR A 134 15.16 -7.97 -18.88
CA TYR A 134 15.35 -8.53 -20.23
C TYR A 134 14.39 -7.86 -21.22
N GLY A 135 14.96 -7.53 -22.42
CA GLY A 135 14.22 -7.17 -23.61
C GLY A 135 13.99 -8.38 -24.52
N GLU A 136 13.49 -8.11 -25.71
CA GLU A 136 13.24 -9.11 -26.74
C GLU A 136 13.98 -8.72 -28.02
N SER A 137 14.46 -9.71 -28.80
CA SER A 137 15.10 -9.47 -30.09
C SER A 137 14.63 -10.52 -31.07
N PHE A 138 14.22 -10.10 -32.28
CA PHE A 138 13.83 -11.01 -33.35
C PHE A 138 14.09 -10.42 -34.74
N THR A 139 14.30 -11.30 -35.71
CA THR A 139 14.58 -10.94 -37.11
C THR A 139 13.32 -11.12 -37.95
N LEU A 140 13.01 -10.12 -38.78
CA LEU A 140 11.91 -10.14 -39.72
C LEU A 140 12.28 -10.91 -41.00
N PRO A 141 11.31 -11.40 -41.79
CA PRO A 141 11.58 -12.05 -43.08
C PRO A 141 12.40 -11.20 -44.06
N SER A 142 12.37 -9.88 -43.91
CA SER A 142 13.19 -8.94 -44.70
C SER A 142 14.69 -8.93 -44.33
N GLY A 143 15.10 -9.63 -43.28
CA GLY A 143 16.44 -9.54 -42.69
C GLY A 143 16.58 -8.36 -41.69
N SER A 144 15.59 -7.51 -41.57
CA SER A 144 15.58 -6.42 -40.59
C SER A 144 15.40 -6.96 -39.16
N MET A 145 15.95 -6.26 -38.17
CA MET A 145 15.96 -6.68 -36.79
C MET A 145 15.13 -5.72 -35.91
N ILE A 146 14.36 -6.28 -34.99
CA ILE A 146 13.68 -5.54 -33.95
C ILE A 146 14.28 -5.90 -32.59
N ASN A 147 14.69 -4.88 -31.83
CA ASN A 147 15.05 -5.01 -30.43
C ASN A 147 14.05 -4.22 -29.60
N LEU A 148 13.38 -4.89 -28.67
CA LEU A 148 12.55 -4.26 -27.64
C LEU A 148 13.40 -4.14 -26.38
N VAL A 149 13.71 -2.91 -26.00
CA VAL A 149 14.51 -2.63 -24.80
C VAL A 149 13.65 -2.02 -23.72
N LYS A 150 13.94 -2.37 -22.45
CA LYS A 150 13.28 -1.80 -21.28
C LYS A 150 14.15 -0.70 -20.70
N GLU A 151 13.56 0.46 -20.51
CA GLU A 151 14.22 1.63 -19.93
C GLU A 151 13.43 2.10 -18.70
N PRO A 152 14.08 2.73 -17.67
CA PRO A 152 13.35 3.32 -16.56
C PRO A 152 12.40 4.42 -17.04
N VAL A 153 11.23 4.52 -16.41
CA VAL A 153 10.22 5.54 -16.76
C VAL A 153 10.70 6.97 -16.53
N GLY A 154 11.68 7.19 -15.66
CA GLY A 154 12.22 8.52 -15.35
C GLY A 154 12.12 8.88 -13.86
N VAL A 155 11.67 10.09 -13.57
CA VAL A 155 11.42 10.61 -12.21
C VAL A 155 10.06 10.14 -11.73
N VAL A 156 10.02 9.48 -10.57
CA VAL A 156 8.79 8.97 -9.95
C VAL A 156 8.42 9.79 -8.72
N GLY A 157 7.25 10.39 -8.75
CA GLY A 157 6.62 10.98 -7.58
C GLY A 157 5.83 9.93 -6.80
N MET A 158 6.17 9.74 -5.54
CA MET A 158 5.53 8.73 -4.68
C MET A 158 4.80 9.40 -3.53
N ILE A 159 3.53 9.05 -3.32
CA ILE A 159 2.73 9.51 -2.19
C ILE A 159 2.27 8.27 -1.43
N THR A 160 2.80 8.08 -0.22
CA THR A 160 2.61 6.85 0.55
C THR A 160 1.56 7.01 1.65
N PRO A 161 0.82 5.95 2.00
CA PRO A 161 -0.20 5.95 3.04
C PRO A 161 0.42 5.75 4.43
N TRP A 162 -0.41 5.85 5.45
CA TRP A 162 -0.01 5.80 6.85
C TRP A 162 -0.18 4.42 7.52
N ASN A 163 -1.03 3.54 6.99
CA ASN A 163 -1.46 2.33 7.69
C ASN A 163 -0.40 1.21 7.77
N PHE A 164 0.44 1.09 6.75
CA PHE A 164 1.57 0.16 6.68
C PHE A 164 2.79 0.87 6.08
N PRO A 165 3.35 1.88 6.76
CA PRO A 165 4.25 2.86 6.14
C PRO A 165 5.50 2.25 5.51
N LEU A 166 6.12 1.23 6.13
CA LEU A 166 7.36 0.65 5.59
C LEU A 166 7.10 -0.25 4.38
N THR A 167 6.14 -1.20 4.46
CA THR A 167 5.85 -2.08 3.31
C THR A 167 5.28 -1.30 2.14
N GLN A 168 4.45 -0.29 2.38
CA GLN A 168 3.88 0.54 1.32
C GLN A 168 4.95 1.42 0.65
N THR A 169 5.93 1.91 1.42
CA THR A 169 7.08 2.61 0.85
C THR A 169 7.98 1.63 0.08
N ALA A 170 8.30 0.47 0.65
CA ALA A 170 9.15 -0.54 0.02
C ALA A 170 8.59 -1.03 -1.32
N ARG A 171 7.26 -1.29 -1.42
CA ARG A 171 6.58 -1.72 -2.65
C ARG A 171 6.74 -0.76 -3.82
N LYS A 172 6.94 0.52 -3.54
CA LYS A 172 7.10 1.58 -4.55
C LYS A 172 8.58 1.85 -4.83
N VAL A 173 9.37 2.00 -3.77
CA VAL A 173 10.78 2.39 -3.88
C VAL A 173 11.64 1.27 -4.44
N ALA A 174 11.47 0.03 -3.96
CA ALA A 174 12.33 -1.07 -4.36
C ALA A 174 12.25 -1.39 -5.87
N PRO A 175 11.06 -1.53 -6.50
CA PRO A 175 10.97 -1.72 -7.95
C PRO A 175 11.44 -0.50 -8.74
N ALA A 176 11.21 0.73 -8.27
CA ALA A 176 11.69 1.94 -8.95
C ALA A 176 13.22 2.02 -8.95
N VAL A 177 13.86 1.69 -7.81
CA VAL A 177 15.33 1.56 -7.72
C VAL A 177 15.82 0.43 -8.62
N ALA A 178 15.20 -0.76 -8.60
CA ALA A 178 15.55 -1.88 -9.46
C ALA A 178 15.46 -1.51 -10.95
N ALA A 179 14.45 -0.73 -11.34
CA ALA A 179 14.28 -0.23 -12.71
C ALA A 179 15.33 0.82 -13.11
N GLY A 180 15.88 1.58 -12.14
CA GLY A 180 16.82 2.69 -12.41
C GLY A 180 16.14 4.06 -12.45
N CYS A 181 14.94 4.21 -11.88
CA CYS A 181 14.27 5.49 -11.72
C CYS A 181 14.92 6.35 -10.63
N THR A 182 14.62 7.64 -10.63
CA THR A 182 14.86 8.55 -9.52
C THR A 182 13.55 8.93 -8.84
N ILE A 183 13.58 9.30 -7.57
CA ILE A 183 12.40 9.23 -6.72
C ILE A 183 12.26 10.48 -5.86
N VAL A 184 11.04 11.00 -5.77
CA VAL A 184 10.62 11.99 -4.77
C VAL A 184 9.46 11.43 -3.98
N ILE A 185 9.63 11.24 -2.66
CA ILE A 185 8.61 10.69 -1.76
C ILE A 185 7.98 11.79 -0.93
N LYS A 186 6.65 11.82 -0.91
CA LYS A 186 5.87 12.50 0.11
C LYS A 186 5.24 11.44 1.04
N PRO A 187 5.72 11.31 2.29
CA PRO A 187 5.12 10.42 3.26
C PRO A 187 3.74 10.93 3.70
N ALA A 188 2.89 10.02 4.18
CA ALA A 188 1.68 10.46 4.88
C ALA A 188 2.03 11.34 6.08
N SER A 189 1.22 12.38 6.32
CA SER A 189 1.46 13.28 7.46
C SER A 189 1.26 12.60 8.82
N TYR A 190 0.61 11.42 8.84
CA TYR A 190 0.43 10.63 10.06
C TYR A 190 1.67 9.80 10.42
N THR A 191 2.51 9.43 9.45
CA THR A 191 3.65 8.51 9.68
C THR A 191 4.93 8.98 8.97
N PRO A 192 5.35 10.24 9.16
CA PRO A 192 6.52 10.77 8.47
C PRO A 192 7.82 10.12 8.94
N ALA A 193 7.97 9.82 10.25
CA ALA A 193 9.19 9.25 10.79
C ALA A 193 9.42 7.80 10.33
N ALA A 194 8.39 6.98 10.23
CA ALA A 194 8.52 5.62 9.72
C ALA A 194 9.10 5.59 8.29
N THR A 195 8.59 6.45 7.41
CA THR A 195 9.11 6.56 6.04
C THR A 195 10.53 7.16 6.03
N TYR A 196 10.79 8.19 6.83
CA TYR A 196 12.12 8.81 6.94
C TYR A 196 13.17 7.81 7.41
N GLU A 197 12.91 7.02 8.45
CA GLU A 197 13.86 6.02 8.95
C GLU A 197 14.24 5.01 7.85
N LEU A 198 13.28 4.56 7.05
CA LEU A 198 13.56 3.69 5.91
C LEU A 198 14.45 4.39 4.86
N VAL A 199 14.08 5.61 4.45
CA VAL A 199 14.85 6.39 3.47
C VAL A 199 16.27 6.67 3.97
N LYS A 200 16.43 6.98 5.27
CA LYS A 200 17.73 7.17 5.92
C LYS A 200 18.61 5.93 5.84
N LEU A 201 18.05 4.74 6.09
CA LEU A 201 18.79 3.47 5.93
C LEU A 201 19.19 3.25 4.47
N MET A 202 18.33 3.58 3.51
CA MET A 202 18.65 3.47 2.09
C MET A 202 19.82 4.37 1.68
N HIS A 203 19.91 5.59 2.19
CA HIS A 203 21.06 6.47 1.92
C HIS A 203 22.39 5.89 2.42
N GLN A 204 22.38 5.04 3.46
CA GLN A 204 23.60 4.37 3.95
C GLN A 204 24.10 3.26 2.99
N THR A 205 23.32 2.87 1.99
CA THR A 205 23.69 1.78 1.06
C THR A 205 24.56 2.23 -0.12
N GLY A 206 24.79 3.54 -0.27
CA GLY A 206 25.56 4.12 -1.35
C GLY A 206 24.73 4.53 -2.56
N LEU A 207 23.44 4.83 -2.37
CA LEU A 207 22.63 5.46 -3.41
C LEU A 207 23.24 6.79 -3.83
N PRO A 208 23.36 7.07 -5.15
CA PRO A 208 23.86 8.36 -5.61
C PRO A 208 22.98 9.53 -5.17
N LYS A 209 23.59 10.70 -4.98
CA LYS A 209 22.85 11.92 -4.64
C LYS A 209 21.75 12.21 -5.68
N GLY A 210 20.60 12.66 -5.22
CA GLY A 210 19.43 12.97 -6.05
C GLY A 210 18.57 11.77 -6.44
N VAL A 211 19.06 10.52 -6.32
CA VAL A 211 18.26 9.32 -6.70
C VAL A 211 17.03 9.14 -5.81
N LEU A 212 17.13 9.44 -4.52
CA LEU A 212 16.05 9.29 -3.56
C LEU A 212 15.92 10.54 -2.71
N ASN A 213 14.73 11.17 -2.75
CA ASN A 213 14.44 12.40 -2.03
C ASN A 213 13.17 12.24 -1.21
N LEU A 214 13.09 12.90 -0.05
CA LEU A 214 11.95 12.84 0.88
C LEU A 214 11.51 14.26 1.26
N VAL A 215 10.23 14.57 1.05
CA VAL A 215 9.63 15.86 1.39
C VAL A 215 8.33 15.62 2.18
N PRO A 216 8.39 15.56 3.52
CA PRO A 216 7.18 15.58 4.35
C PRO A 216 6.48 16.94 4.21
N GLY A 217 5.16 16.95 4.29
CA GLY A 217 4.38 18.19 4.17
C GLY A 217 2.95 17.99 3.73
N PRO A 218 2.18 19.10 3.57
CA PRO A 218 0.77 19.06 3.21
C PRO A 218 0.54 18.45 1.81
N GLY A 219 -0.52 17.64 1.68
CA GLY A 219 -0.89 17.02 0.40
C GLY A 219 -1.23 18.04 -0.69
N ASN A 220 -1.94 19.11 -0.32
CA ASN A 220 -2.35 20.18 -1.21
C ASN A 220 -1.20 21.14 -1.64
N ILE A 221 -0.01 21.02 -1.06
CA ILE A 221 1.18 21.79 -1.44
C ILE A 221 2.21 20.87 -2.07
N VAL A 222 2.85 20.01 -1.26
CA VAL A 222 3.91 19.11 -1.71
C VAL A 222 3.37 18.02 -2.65
N GLY A 223 2.22 17.42 -2.31
CA GLY A 223 1.57 16.40 -3.14
C GLY A 223 1.14 17.00 -4.49
N SER A 224 0.49 18.15 -4.48
CA SER A 224 0.05 18.80 -5.72
C SER A 224 1.21 19.16 -6.64
N GLU A 225 2.33 19.66 -6.10
CA GLU A 225 3.52 19.95 -6.91
C GLU A 225 4.09 18.67 -7.54
N ILE A 226 4.22 17.60 -6.79
CA ILE A 226 4.67 16.30 -7.31
C ILE A 226 3.78 15.82 -8.46
N ILE A 227 2.46 15.97 -8.33
CA ILE A 227 1.50 15.50 -9.33
C ILE A 227 1.55 16.34 -10.61
N THR A 228 1.66 17.67 -10.48
CA THR A 228 1.52 18.60 -11.61
C THR A 228 2.85 18.99 -12.27
N ASN A 229 3.98 18.82 -11.60
CA ASN A 229 5.27 19.24 -12.13
C ASN A 229 5.69 18.39 -13.34
N LYS A 230 5.96 19.02 -14.46
CA LYS A 230 6.31 18.37 -15.74
C LYS A 230 7.63 17.59 -15.73
N LYS A 231 8.49 17.79 -14.72
CA LYS A 231 9.72 17.02 -14.53
C LYS A 231 9.50 15.66 -13.86
N VAL A 232 8.26 15.37 -13.43
CA VAL A 232 7.86 14.07 -12.88
C VAL A 232 7.15 13.28 -13.97
N ASP A 233 7.67 12.10 -14.29
CA ASP A 233 7.19 11.24 -15.39
C ASP A 233 6.09 10.28 -14.94
N LYS A 234 6.15 9.81 -13.70
CA LYS A 234 5.20 8.84 -13.14
C LYS A 234 4.77 9.23 -11.73
N ILE A 235 3.49 8.99 -11.42
CA ILE A 235 2.95 9.08 -10.06
C ILE A 235 2.62 7.68 -9.54
N SER A 236 3.10 7.36 -8.34
CA SER A 236 2.70 6.16 -7.60
C SER A 236 2.04 6.58 -6.29
N PHE A 237 0.75 6.33 -6.18
CA PHE A 237 -0.09 6.73 -5.06
C PHE A 237 -0.76 5.54 -4.39
N THR A 238 -0.79 5.53 -3.06
CA THR A 238 -1.67 4.68 -2.27
C THR A 238 -2.41 5.52 -1.25
N GLY A 239 -3.73 5.40 -1.20
CA GLY A 239 -4.56 6.15 -0.26
C GLY A 239 -6.04 6.10 -0.60
N GLU A 240 -6.77 7.10 -0.15
CA GLU A 240 -8.22 7.22 -0.32
C GLU A 240 -8.62 7.30 -1.79
N THR A 241 -9.74 6.65 -2.14
CA THR A 241 -10.25 6.56 -3.52
C THR A 241 -10.57 7.92 -4.13
N SER A 242 -11.14 8.85 -3.38
CA SER A 242 -11.45 10.21 -3.85
C SER A 242 -10.19 10.97 -4.25
N THR A 243 -9.14 10.89 -3.43
CA THR A 243 -7.83 11.47 -3.70
C THR A 243 -7.17 10.81 -4.92
N GLY A 244 -7.27 9.47 -5.03
CA GLY A 244 -6.76 8.74 -6.18
C GLY A 244 -7.42 9.14 -7.50
N LYS A 245 -8.74 9.35 -7.51
CA LYS A 245 -9.48 9.87 -8.67
C LYS A 245 -8.98 11.25 -9.10
N MET A 246 -8.78 12.15 -8.14
CA MET A 246 -8.24 13.48 -8.40
C MET A 246 -6.82 13.41 -9.00
N ILE A 247 -5.95 12.58 -8.42
CA ILE A 247 -4.58 12.36 -8.91
C ILE A 247 -4.61 11.78 -10.33
N GLY A 248 -5.44 10.77 -10.57
CA GLY A 248 -5.58 10.16 -11.90
C GLY A 248 -6.04 11.14 -12.95
N ALA A 249 -7.01 11.99 -12.63
CA ALA A 249 -7.49 13.04 -13.52
C ALA A 249 -6.37 14.06 -13.83
N GLN A 250 -5.66 14.54 -12.80
CA GLN A 250 -4.58 15.51 -12.97
C GLN A 250 -3.39 14.94 -13.74
N ALA A 251 -2.99 13.70 -13.44
CA ALA A 251 -1.92 13.01 -14.16
C ALA A 251 -2.29 12.77 -15.63
N GLY A 252 -3.56 12.47 -15.93
CA GLY A 252 -4.07 12.29 -17.28
C GLY A 252 -4.01 13.55 -18.13
N MET A 253 -4.17 14.75 -17.54
CA MET A 253 -4.02 16.03 -18.24
C MET A 253 -2.60 16.25 -18.77
N GLU A 254 -1.60 15.71 -18.10
CA GLU A 254 -0.18 15.79 -18.48
C GLU A 254 0.33 14.49 -19.13
N VAL A 255 -0.57 13.52 -19.38
CA VAL A 255 -0.26 12.20 -19.95
C VAL A 255 0.83 11.45 -19.14
N LYS A 256 0.89 11.66 -17.83
CA LYS A 256 1.81 10.96 -16.95
C LYS A 256 1.36 9.52 -16.71
N ARG A 257 2.31 8.62 -16.56
CA ARG A 257 2.00 7.29 -16.06
C ARG A 257 1.55 7.36 -14.61
N VAL A 258 0.58 6.52 -14.25
CA VAL A 258 0.05 6.50 -12.89
C VAL A 258 -0.20 5.07 -12.44
N SER A 259 0.19 4.76 -11.20
CA SER A 259 -0.30 3.60 -10.46
C SER A 259 -1.01 4.08 -9.20
N LEU A 260 -2.24 3.59 -9.03
CA LEU A 260 -3.14 3.94 -7.94
C LEU A 260 -3.52 2.68 -7.19
N GLU A 261 -3.22 2.65 -5.90
CA GLU A 261 -3.67 1.64 -4.96
C GLU A 261 -4.65 2.30 -3.99
N LEU A 262 -5.93 1.96 -4.09
CA LEU A 262 -7.02 2.69 -3.46
C LEU A 262 -7.78 1.81 -2.47
N GLY A 263 -8.93 2.29 -2.02
CA GLY A 263 -9.77 1.63 -1.05
C GLY A 263 -10.35 0.30 -1.50
N GLY A 264 -10.92 -0.42 -0.55
CA GLY A 264 -11.58 -1.70 -0.78
C GLY A 264 -12.78 -1.91 0.15
N LYS A 265 -13.70 -2.78 -0.28
CA LYS A 265 -14.79 -3.32 0.54
C LYS A 265 -14.85 -4.83 0.28
N ALA A 266 -13.81 -5.51 0.74
CA ALA A 266 -13.52 -6.88 0.33
C ALA A 266 -14.54 -7.89 0.88
N PRO A 267 -15.09 -8.79 0.03
CA PRO A 267 -15.94 -9.87 0.46
C PRO A 267 -15.10 -11.07 0.98
N TYR A 268 -15.62 -11.72 2.01
CA TYR A 268 -15.14 -12.99 2.53
C TYR A 268 -16.28 -14.00 2.47
N VAL A 269 -16.24 -14.89 1.48
CA VAL A 269 -17.34 -15.79 1.09
C VAL A 269 -17.16 -17.14 1.78
N ILE A 270 -18.14 -17.54 2.58
CA ILE A 270 -18.13 -18.78 3.39
C ILE A 270 -19.29 -19.68 2.96
N PHE A 271 -18.95 -20.81 2.33
CA PHE A 271 -19.91 -21.85 1.98
C PHE A 271 -20.22 -22.77 3.14
N ASP A 272 -21.33 -23.50 3.09
CA ASP A 272 -21.84 -24.35 4.14
C ASP A 272 -20.95 -25.55 4.51
N ASP A 273 -20.06 -25.95 3.60
CA ASP A 273 -19.09 -27.02 3.77
C ASP A 273 -17.70 -26.53 4.27
N ALA A 274 -17.55 -25.22 4.55
CA ALA A 274 -16.28 -24.64 4.99
C ALA A 274 -15.84 -25.19 6.37
N ASP A 275 -14.52 -25.31 6.56
CA ASP A 275 -13.94 -25.50 7.89
C ASP A 275 -14.16 -24.23 8.73
N VAL A 276 -15.12 -24.33 9.66
CA VAL A 276 -15.56 -23.22 10.51
C VAL A 276 -14.42 -22.64 11.33
N GLU A 277 -13.58 -23.50 11.92
CA GLU A 277 -12.53 -23.04 12.82
C GLU A 277 -11.41 -22.32 12.06
N ALA A 278 -10.95 -22.90 10.95
CA ALA A 278 -9.91 -22.29 10.12
C ALA A 278 -10.42 -21.00 9.47
N ALA A 279 -11.61 -21.02 8.91
CA ALA A 279 -12.21 -19.84 8.25
C ALA A 279 -12.48 -18.70 9.24
N ALA A 280 -12.97 -18.99 10.46
CA ALA A 280 -13.22 -17.97 11.47
C ALA A 280 -11.93 -17.33 11.98
N ARG A 281 -10.85 -18.09 12.20
CA ARG A 281 -9.54 -17.52 12.59
C ARG A 281 -8.96 -16.62 11.50
N ALA A 282 -9.03 -17.06 10.25
CA ALA A 282 -8.60 -16.27 9.12
C ALA A 282 -9.45 -14.99 8.95
N ALA A 283 -10.76 -15.08 9.18
CA ALA A 283 -11.68 -13.94 9.18
C ALA A 283 -11.26 -12.89 10.22
N ILE A 284 -11.02 -13.29 11.48
CA ILE A 284 -10.58 -12.37 12.55
C ILE A 284 -9.31 -11.62 12.15
N PHE A 285 -8.33 -12.32 11.61
CA PHE A 285 -7.10 -11.68 11.15
C PHE A 285 -7.35 -10.66 10.03
N GLY A 286 -8.13 -11.05 9.02
CA GLY A 286 -8.42 -10.19 7.86
C GLY A 286 -9.28 -8.97 8.19
N MET A 287 -10.15 -9.06 9.20
CA MET A 287 -11.06 -7.99 9.60
C MET A 287 -10.45 -7.00 10.59
N PHE A 288 -9.64 -7.47 11.57
CA PHE A 288 -9.26 -6.66 12.72
C PHE A 288 -7.76 -6.36 12.83
N ARG A 289 -6.93 -6.92 11.94
CA ARG A 289 -5.52 -6.53 11.86
C ARG A 289 -5.40 -5.01 11.70
N ASN A 290 -4.48 -4.39 12.46
CA ASN A 290 -4.27 -2.94 12.49
C ASN A 290 -5.57 -2.14 12.73
N ALA A 291 -6.45 -2.65 13.60
CA ALA A 291 -7.77 -2.09 13.90
C ALA A 291 -8.66 -1.94 12.63
N GLY A 292 -8.56 -2.87 11.67
CA GLY A 292 -9.30 -2.81 10.40
C GLY A 292 -8.82 -1.73 9.44
N GLN A 293 -7.73 -1.02 9.75
CA GLN A 293 -7.16 0.05 8.93
C GLN A 293 -6.28 -0.50 7.81
N ALA A 294 -6.87 -1.32 6.96
CA ALA A 294 -6.20 -2.00 5.86
C ALA A 294 -7.08 -1.98 4.61
N CYS A 295 -6.51 -1.58 3.47
CA CYS A 295 -7.23 -1.55 2.18
C CYS A 295 -7.76 -2.94 1.76
N GLY A 296 -7.06 -4.01 2.17
CA GLY A 296 -7.46 -5.39 1.94
C GLY A 296 -8.22 -6.03 3.11
N ALA A 297 -8.76 -5.25 4.06
CA ALA A 297 -9.57 -5.80 5.14
C ALA A 297 -10.87 -6.41 4.59
N THR A 298 -11.14 -7.68 4.95
CA THR A 298 -12.31 -8.42 4.48
C THR A 298 -13.53 -8.10 5.36
N THR A 299 -14.00 -6.85 5.28
CA THR A 299 -15.04 -6.30 6.16
C THR A 299 -16.46 -6.60 5.72
N ARG A 300 -16.65 -7.34 4.61
CA ARG A 300 -17.95 -7.92 4.23
C ARG A 300 -17.90 -9.44 4.36
N LEU A 301 -18.56 -9.97 5.36
CA LEU A 301 -18.72 -11.39 5.59
C LEU A 301 -19.97 -11.87 4.84
N LEU A 302 -19.78 -12.65 3.76
CA LEU A 302 -20.86 -13.26 3.00
C LEU A 302 -20.94 -14.73 3.40
N ILE A 303 -22.00 -15.11 4.11
CA ILE A 303 -22.12 -16.44 4.73
C ILE A 303 -23.31 -17.18 4.12
N GLN A 304 -23.12 -18.43 3.67
CA GLN A 304 -24.21 -19.25 3.20
C GLN A 304 -25.19 -19.56 4.34
N GLU A 305 -26.50 -19.44 4.08
CA GLU A 305 -27.56 -19.55 5.09
C GLU A 305 -27.41 -20.80 5.99
N GLY A 306 -27.08 -21.95 5.41
CA GLY A 306 -26.99 -23.23 6.14
C GLY A 306 -25.89 -23.29 7.21
N ILE A 307 -24.88 -22.43 7.15
CA ILE A 307 -23.76 -22.38 8.12
C ILE A 307 -23.78 -21.10 8.98
N HIS A 308 -24.66 -20.16 8.68
CA HIS A 308 -24.65 -18.80 9.24
C HIS A 308 -24.49 -18.76 10.75
N ASP A 309 -25.44 -19.34 11.48
CA ASP A 309 -25.44 -19.24 12.95
C ASP A 309 -24.21 -19.86 13.61
N ARG A 310 -23.76 -21.03 13.06
CA ARG A 310 -22.59 -21.73 13.55
C ARG A 310 -21.31 -20.94 13.30
N PHE A 311 -21.16 -20.40 12.08
CA PHE A 311 -19.96 -19.66 11.70
C PHE A 311 -19.92 -18.30 12.38
N LEU A 312 -21.00 -17.51 12.33
CA LEU A 312 -21.08 -16.21 12.98
C LEU A 312 -20.92 -16.34 14.50
N GLY A 313 -21.54 -17.32 15.13
CA GLY A 313 -21.35 -17.58 16.56
C GLY A 313 -19.87 -17.81 16.92
N ARG A 314 -19.12 -18.54 16.07
CA ARG A 314 -17.69 -18.77 16.29
C ARG A 314 -16.85 -17.50 16.06
N VAL A 315 -17.17 -16.72 15.04
CA VAL A 315 -16.52 -15.42 14.77
C VAL A 315 -16.73 -14.47 15.95
N VAL A 316 -17.95 -14.34 16.45
CA VAL A 316 -18.28 -13.49 17.62
C VAL A 316 -17.53 -13.93 18.87
N GLU A 317 -17.47 -15.24 19.14
CA GLU A 317 -16.69 -15.78 20.26
C GLU A 317 -15.21 -15.41 20.19
N LEU A 318 -14.60 -15.51 19.00
CA LEU A 318 -13.21 -15.15 18.79
C LEU A 318 -13.01 -13.62 18.86
N THR A 319 -13.94 -12.83 18.32
CA THR A 319 -13.91 -11.38 18.39
C THR A 319 -13.88 -10.85 19.81
N ARG A 320 -14.69 -11.44 20.70
CA ARG A 320 -14.73 -11.08 22.11
C ARG A 320 -13.45 -11.41 22.90
N LYS A 321 -12.55 -12.23 22.33
CA LYS A 321 -11.24 -12.55 22.92
C LYS A 321 -10.14 -11.59 22.51
N ILE A 322 -10.42 -10.66 21.59
CA ILE A 322 -9.44 -9.67 21.13
C ILE A 322 -9.17 -8.68 22.27
N GLU A 323 -7.94 -8.65 22.76
CA GLU A 323 -7.49 -7.65 23.72
C GLU A 323 -7.16 -6.35 23.01
N VAL A 324 -8.04 -5.35 23.16
CA VAL A 324 -7.77 -3.98 22.71
C VAL A 324 -6.94 -3.27 23.76
N GLY A 325 -5.85 -2.61 23.36
CA GLY A 325 -5.00 -1.95 24.35
C GLY A 325 -3.80 -1.21 23.79
N HIS A 326 -2.95 -0.73 24.69
CA HIS A 326 -1.75 0.01 24.30
C HIS A 326 -0.81 -0.86 23.47
N PRO A 327 -0.33 -0.39 22.32
CA PRO A 327 0.44 -1.19 21.35
C PRO A 327 1.73 -1.82 21.89
N SER A 328 2.32 -1.25 22.93
CA SER A 328 3.53 -1.78 23.56
C SER A 328 3.29 -2.94 24.54
N LYS A 329 2.04 -3.18 24.97
CA LYS A 329 1.71 -4.32 25.86
C LYS A 329 1.77 -5.60 25.01
N PRO A 330 2.51 -6.65 25.44
CA PRO A 330 2.62 -7.90 24.68
C PRO A 330 1.29 -8.64 24.45
N SER A 331 0.33 -8.45 25.37
CA SER A 331 -1.00 -9.05 25.27
C SER A 331 -1.92 -8.36 24.27
N THR A 332 -1.61 -7.14 23.84
CA THR A 332 -2.47 -6.37 22.93
C THR A 332 -2.60 -7.06 21.58
N ASP A 333 -3.82 -7.36 21.19
CA ASP A 333 -4.17 -7.89 19.88
C ASP A 333 -4.52 -6.79 18.87
N MET A 334 -5.23 -5.76 19.33
CA MET A 334 -5.67 -4.63 18.51
C MET A 334 -5.33 -3.30 19.21
N GLY A 335 -4.67 -2.42 18.49
CA GLY A 335 -4.32 -1.07 18.95
C GLY A 335 -5.43 -0.05 18.65
N PRO A 336 -5.12 1.26 18.84
CA PRO A 336 -6.04 2.36 18.54
C PRO A 336 -6.18 2.60 17.03
N LEU A 337 -7.17 3.41 16.68
CA LEU A 337 -7.25 4.08 15.39
C LEU A 337 -6.20 5.19 15.29
N ILE A 338 -5.84 5.59 14.06
CA ILE A 338 -4.74 6.53 13.79
C ILE A 338 -4.98 7.95 14.30
N SER A 339 -6.23 8.38 14.42
CA SER A 339 -6.56 9.79 14.74
C SER A 339 -8.00 9.95 15.23
N SER A 340 -8.29 11.10 15.85
CA SER A 340 -9.65 11.52 16.24
C SER A 340 -10.60 11.61 15.05
N SER A 341 -10.11 11.99 13.87
CA SER A 341 -10.96 12.03 12.67
C SER A 341 -11.37 10.63 12.22
N GLN A 342 -10.46 9.66 12.27
CA GLN A 342 -10.78 8.28 11.94
C GLN A 342 -11.68 7.62 12.98
N GLU A 343 -11.46 7.91 14.26
CA GLU A 343 -12.35 7.48 15.33
C GLU A 343 -13.78 7.96 15.09
N ARG A 344 -13.95 9.23 14.72
CA ARG A 344 -15.26 9.80 14.40
C ARG A 344 -15.92 9.09 13.21
N VAL A 345 -15.18 8.86 12.14
CA VAL A 345 -15.69 8.09 10.97
C VAL A 345 -16.21 6.73 11.40
N VAL A 346 -15.44 5.99 12.21
CA VAL A 346 -15.86 4.65 12.69
C VAL A 346 -17.13 4.74 13.53
N GLN A 347 -17.21 5.70 14.45
CA GLN A 347 -18.40 5.90 15.26
C GLN A 347 -19.64 6.31 14.44
N ASP A 348 -19.46 7.14 13.42
CA ASP A 348 -20.54 7.52 12.49
C ASP A 348 -21.08 6.30 11.74
N TYR A 349 -20.21 5.37 11.29
CA TYR A 349 -20.68 4.12 10.64
C TYR A 349 -21.34 3.16 11.63
N ILE A 350 -20.87 3.06 12.86
CA ILE A 350 -21.55 2.30 13.91
C ILE A 350 -22.97 2.86 14.11
N LYS A 351 -23.10 4.19 14.23
CA LYS A 351 -24.40 4.85 14.34
C LYS A 351 -25.30 4.58 13.13
N ILE A 352 -24.75 4.66 11.91
CA ILE A 352 -25.49 4.33 10.67
C ILE A 352 -26.04 2.90 10.70
N GLY A 353 -25.26 1.92 11.19
CA GLY A 353 -25.71 0.54 11.33
C GLY A 353 -26.86 0.40 12.32
N LEU A 354 -26.76 1.05 13.48
CA LEU A 354 -27.80 1.08 14.52
C LEU A 354 -29.07 1.77 14.02
N ASP A 355 -28.96 2.94 13.41
CA ASP A 355 -30.08 3.72 12.87
C ASP A 355 -30.82 2.97 11.73
N ALA A 356 -30.09 2.15 10.98
CA ALA A 356 -30.65 1.28 9.92
C ALA A 356 -31.35 0.03 10.48
N GLY A 357 -31.23 -0.24 11.79
CA GLY A 357 -31.86 -1.38 12.45
C GLY A 357 -31.17 -2.72 12.19
N PHE A 358 -29.89 -2.71 11.80
CA PHE A 358 -29.09 -3.94 11.68
C PHE A 358 -28.75 -4.53 13.05
N ASP A 359 -28.62 -5.85 13.13
CA ASP A 359 -28.37 -6.56 14.38
C ASP A 359 -26.92 -6.37 14.84
N LEU A 360 -26.68 -5.53 15.85
CA LEU A 360 -25.37 -5.42 16.47
C LEU A 360 -25.08 -6.66 17.33
N VAL A 361 -24.18 -7.53 16.89
CA VAL A 361 -23.89 -8.81 17.59
C VAL A 361 -22.70 -8.73 18.53
N THR A 362 -21.78 -7.77 18.34
CA THR A 362 -20.69 -7.48 19.26
C THR A 362 -20.09 -6.09 18.98
N GLY A 363 -19.46 -5.48 20.00
CA GLY A 363 -18.83 -4.17 19.92
C GLY A 363 -19.82 -3.02 19.90
N GLY A 364 -19.53 -2.00 19.10
CA GLY A 364 -20.39 -0.84 18.89
C GLY A 364 -20.05 0.38 19.78
N HIS A 365 -18.94 0.33 20.52
CA HIS A 365 -18.60 1.37 21.48
C HIS A 365 -17.16 1.86 21.33
N LYS A 366 -16.95 3.14 21.61
CA LYS A 366 -15.64 3.65 22.00
C LYS A 366 -15.31 3.11 23.39
N LEU A 367 -14.10 2.64 23.58
CA LEU A 367 -13.61 2.23 24.89
C LEU A 367 -13.32 3.45 25.76
N SER A 368 -13.57 3.32 27.06
CA SER A 368 -13.38 4.37 28.07
C SER A 368 -12.74 3.79 29.34
N GLY A 369 -12.19 4.67 30.16
CA GLY A 369 -11.45 4.36 31.39
C GLY A 369 -9.96 4.67 31.27
N ASP A 370 -9.23 4.55 32.37
CA ASP A 370 -7.85 5.02 32.52
C ASP A 370 -6.89 4.53 31.43
N ASP A 371 -7.11 3.31 30.91
CA ASP A 371 -6.29 2.71 29.86
C ASP A 371 -6.65 3.22 28.44
N TYR A 372 -7.80 3.91 28.24
CA TYR A 372 -8.36 4.21 26.91
C TYR A 372 -8.66 5.70 26.67
N ASP A 373 -8.94 6.48 27.71
CA ASP A 373 -9.44 7.88 27.60
C ASP A 373 -8.48 8.81 26.86
N HIS A 374 -7.20 8.45 26.82
CA HIS A 374 -6.17 9.24 26.16
C HIS A 374 -5.75 8.71 24.77
N GLY A 375 -6.48 7.72 24.22
CA GLY A 375 -6.22 7.15 22.89
C GLY A 375 -7.50 6.99 22.08
N TYR A 376 -7.35 6.55 20.84
CA TYR A 376 -8.46 6.39 19.88
C TYR A 376 -8.92 4.93 19.79
N TYR A 377 -9.41 4.37 20.92
CA TYR A 377 -9.75 2.96 21.03
C TYR A 377 -11.25 2.72 20.80
N VAL A 378 -11.55 1.81 19.85
CA VAL A 378 -12.90 1.38 19.52
C VAL A 378 -12.96 -0.14 19.56
N GLU A 379 -14.05 -0.71 20.03
CA GLU A 379 -14.26 -2.17 20.06
C GLU A 379 -14.38 -2.76 18.64
N PRO A 380 -13.86 -4.00 18.43
CA PRO A 380 -14.20 -4.77 17.24
C PRO A 380 -15.71 -4.95 17.13
N THR A 381 -16.30 -4.49 16.04
CA THR A 381 -17.74 -4.34 15.86
C THR A 381 -18.24 -5.19 14.70
N ILE A 382 -19.31 -5.96 14.92
CA ILE A 382 -19.95 -6.78 13.88
C ILE A 382 -21.43 -6.51 13.85
N PHE A 383 -21.96 -6.16 12.67
CA PHE A 383 -23.37 -6.09 12.37
C PHE A 383 -23.80 -7.29 11.53
N ASP A 384 -24.88 -7.95 11.94
CA ASP A 384 -25.51 -9.04 11.20
C ASP A 384 -26.73 -8.55 10.42
N ARG A 385 -27.18 -9.36 9.45
CA ARG A 385 -28.32 -9.09 8.58
C ARG A 385 -28.23 -7.74 7.86
N VAL A 386 -27.02 -7.37 7.50
CA VAL A 386 -26.77 -6.12 6.78
C VAL A 386 -27.24 -6.29 5.33
N ASP A 387 -28.08 -5.37 4.88
CA ASP A 387 -28.37 -5.26 3.44
C ASP A 387 -27.08 -4.87 2.69
N ASN A 388 -26.67 -5.73 1.76
CA ASN A 388 -25.43 -5.50 0.97
C ASN A 388 -25.49 -4.20 0.16
N ALA A 389 -26.67 -3.68 -0.19
CA ALA A 389 -26.85 -2.41 -0.89
C ALA A 389 -26.79 -1.18 0.06
N SER A 390 -26.82 -1.39 1.37
CA SER A 390 -26.74 -0.32 2.36
C SER A 390 -25.38 0.38 2.36
N LYS A 391 -25.34 1.57 2.95
CA LYS A 391 -24.10 2.31 3.15
C LYS A 391 -23.05 1.49 3.90
N LEU A 392 -23.46 0.72 4.91
CA LEU A 392 -22.57 -0.15 5.69
C LEU A 392 -22.01 -1.31 4.85
N GLY A 393 -22.78 -1.82 3.89
CA GLY A 393 -22.37 -2.87 2.95
C GLY A 393 -21.48 -2.38 1.80
N GLN A 394 -21.60 -1.11 1.41
CA GLN A 394 -20.98 -0.58 0.18
C GLN A 394 -19.71 0.24 0.42
N GLU A 395 -19.65 1.04 1.49
CA GLU A 395 -18.58 2.01 1.68
C GLU A 395 -17.43 1.47 2.53
N GLU A 396 -16.20 1.89 2.22
CA GLU A 396 -15.01 1.60 3.02
C GLU A 396 -15.02 2.40 4.32
N ILE A 397 -14.93 1.72 5.47
CA ILE A 397 -14.93 2.36 6.80
C ILE A 397 -13.51 2.63 7.28
N PHE A 398 -12.58 1.76 6.89
CA PHE A 398 -11.17 1.77 7.31
C PHE A 398 -11.00 1.71 8.83
N GLY A 399 -11.77 0.84 9.46
CA GLY A 399 -11.84 0.63 10.90
C GLY A 399 -12.42 -0.74 11.26
N PRO A 400 -12.52 -1.08 12.55
CA PRO A 400 -12.87 -2.41 13.01
C PRO A 400 -14.41 -2.65 13.00
N VAL A 401 -15.05 -2.43 11.84
CA VAL A 401 -16.51 -2.60 11.66
C VAL A 401 -16.78 -3.52 10.48
N VAL A 402 -17.51 -4.59 10.73
CA VAL A 402 -17.80 -5.69 9.80
C VAL A 402 -19.29 -5.79 9.53
N ALA A 403 -19.66 -5.98 8.28
CA ALA A 403 -21.01 -6.23 7.81
C ALA A 403 -21.18 -7.70 7.41
N VAL A 404 -22.18 -8.37 7.97
CA VAL A 404 -22.52 -9.77 7.64
C VAL A 404 -23.80 -9.78 6.80
N THR A 405 -23.73 -10.47 5.67
CA THR A 405 -24.85 -10.70 4.74
C THR A 405 -24.93 -12.18 4.42
N THR A 406 -26.13 -12.75 4.34
CA THR A 406 -26.32 -14.15 3.94
C THR A 406 -26.54 -14.30 2.45
N PHE A 407 -26.24 -15.50 1.93
CA PHE A 407 -26.56 -15.91 0.55
C PHE A 407 -27.03 -17.37 0.53
N ARG A 408 -27.75 -17.76 -0.52
CA ARG A 408 -28.35 -19.09 -0.66
C ARG A 408 -27.49 -20.05 -1.48
N ASP A 409 -26.94 -19.57 -2.58
CA ASP A 409 -26.23 -20.40 -3.56
C ASP A 409 -25.00 -19.70 -4.15
N GLU A 410 -24.27 -20.42 -5.04
CA GLU A 410 -23.03 -19.96 -5.67
C GLU A 410 -23.23 -18.69 -6.52
N ASP A 411 -24.36 -18.57 -7.22
CA ASP A 411 -24.62 -17.45 -8.11
C ASP A 411 -24.87 -16.17 -7.31
N GLU A 412 -25.68 -16.24 -6.26
CA GLU A 412 -25.95 -15.13 -5.35
C GLU A 412 -24.67 -14.71 -4.60
N ALA A 413 -23.84 -15.66 -4.17
CA ALA A 413 -22.56 -15.34 -3.54
C ALA A 413 -21.67 -14.49 -4.44
N VAL A 414 -21.58 -14.84 -5.72
CA VAL A 414 -20.79 -14.09 -6.72
C VAL A 414 -21.43 -12.73 -7.03
N GLU A 415 -22.76 -12.66 -7.14
CA GLU A 415 -23.49 -11.42 -7.34
C GLU A 415 -23.21 -10.44 -6.20
N LEU A 416 -23.44 -10.86 -4.94
CA LEU A 416 -23.19 -10.04 -3.76
C LEU A 416 -21.72 -9.63 -3.63
N ALA A 417 -20.78 -10.56 -3.89
CA ALA A 417 -19.36 -10.26 -3.84
C ALA A 417 -18.99 -9.14 -4.82
N ASN A 418 -19.56 -9.14 -6.01
CA ASN A 418 -19.29 -8.18 -7.07
C ASN A 418 -20.11 -6.89 -7.00
N ALA A 419 -21.18 -6.84 -6.21
CA ALA A 419 -22.12 -5.73 -6.10
C ALA A 419 -21.59 -4.54 -5.30
N VAL A 420 -20.31 -4.19 -5.46
CA VAL A 420 -19.67 -3.00 -4.92
C VAL A 420 -18.76 -2.38 -5.98
N ASP A 421 -18.48 -1.10 -5.83
CA ASP A 421 -17.59 -0.35 -6.73
C ASP A 421 -16.10 -0.75 -6.60
N PHE A 422 -15.75 -1.47 -5.54
CA PHE A 422 -14.41 -1.91 -5.23
C PHE A 422 -14.11 -3.31 -5.75
N GLY A 423 -12.80 -3.62 -5.89
CA GLY A 423 -12.34 -4.93 -6.31
C GLY A 423 -10.86 -5.13 -5.98
N LEU A 424 -10.45 -4.86 -4.73
CA LEU A 424 -9.04 -5.04 -4.35
C LEU A 424 -8.73 -6.51 -4.08
N VAL A 425 -9.40 -7.08 -3.10
CA VAL A 425 -9.20 -8.49 -2.70
C VAL A 425 -10.54 -9.17 -2.40
N ALA A 426 -10.51 -10.51 -2.30
CA ALA A 426 -11.60 -11.35 -1.81
C ALA A 426 -11.06 -12.63 -1.17
N GLY A 427 -11.86 -13.27 -0.31
CA GLY A 427 -11.58 -14.60 0.21
C GLY A 427 -12.73 -15.56 -0.05
N VAL A 428 -12.43 -16.85 -0.27
CA VAL A 428 -13.42 -17.91 -0.53
C VAL A 428 -13.09 -19.16 0.28
N TRP A 429 -14.08 -19.67 1.00
CA TRP A 429 -13.98 -20.90 1.79
C TRP A 429 -15.07 -21.90 1.39
N SER A 430 -14.64 -23.05 0.92
CA SER A 430 -15.46 -24.23 0.60
C SER A 430 -14.54 -25.46 0.66
N ALA A 431 -15.01 -26.59 1.19
CA ALA A 431 -14.29 -27.84 1.10
C ALA A 431 -14.22 -28.37 -0.34
N ASP A 432 -15.20 -28.00 -1.19
CA ASP A 432 -15.18 -28.28 -2.63
C ASP A 432 -14.25 -27.31 -3.36
N TYR A 433 -13.01 -27.72 -3.62
CA TYR A 433 -12.03 -26.91 -4.37
C TYR A 433 -12.51 -26.50 -5.78
N PRO A 434 -13.13 -27.36 -6.59
CA PRO A 434 -13.76 -26.93 -7.85
C PRO A 434 -14.75 -25.79 -7.69
N ARG A 435 -15.61 -25.81 -6.67
CA ARG A 435 -16.54 -24.71 -6.34
C ARG A 435 -15.77 -23.45 -5.98
N ALA A 436 -14.81 -23.54 -5.06
CA ALA A 436 -13.99 -22.39 -4.65
C ALA A 436 -13.29 -21.74 -5.84
N MET A 437 -12.75 -22.53 -6.77
CA MET A 437 -12.11 -22.03 -8.00
C MET A 437 -13.09 -21.41 -8.99
N ARG A 438 -14.31 -21.97 -9.16
CA ARG A 438 -15.33 -21.35 -10.02
C ARG A 438 -15.72 -19.98 -9.49
N VAL A 439 -15.97 -19.88 -8.18
CA VAL A 439 -16.34 -18.62 -7.52
C VAL A 439 -15.20 -17.62 -7.60
N ALA A 440 -13.96 -18.02 -7.28
CA ALA A 440 -12.79 -17.15 -7.35
C ALA A 440 -12.58 -16.53 -8.74
N ARG A 441 -12.79 -17.30 -9.82
CA ARG A 441 -12.69 -16.80 -11.20
C ARG A 441 -13.79 -15.81 -11.59
N ARG A 442 -14.92 -15.84 -10.93
CA ARG A 442 -16.09 -14.98 -11.19
C ARG A 442 -16.06 -13.70 -10.35
N ILE A 443 -15.33 -13.69 -9.23
CA ILE A 443 -15.16 -12.50 -8.39
C ILE A 443 -14.21 -11.51 -9.08
N ARG A 444 -14.64 -10.27 -9.21
CA ARG A 444 -13.87 -9.18 -9.84
C ARG A 444 -12.99 -8.46 -8.82
N ALA A 445 -11.91 -9.12 -8.43
CA ALA A 445 -10.90 -8.58 -7.52
C ALA A 445 -9.48 -8.87 -8.05
N GLY A 446 -8.51 -8.06 -7.62
CA GLY A 446 -7.11 -8.22 -8.04
C GLY A 446 -6.44 -9.42 -7.41
N THR A 447 -6.82 -9.78 -6.18
CA THR A 447 -6.38 -10.99 -5.49
C THR A 447 -7.58 -11.71 -4.90
N VAL A 448 -7.65 -13.03 -5.10
CA VAL A 448 -8.66 -13.88 -4.46
C VAL A 448 -7.95 -15.02 -3.74
N TRP A 449 -8.14 -15.08 -2.43
CA TRP A 449 -7.60 -16.16 -1.61
C TRP A 449 -8.60 -17.31 -1.51
N ILE A 450 -8.10 -18.53 -1.62
CA ILE A 450 -8.86 -19.74 -1.29
C ILE A 450 -8.22 -20.34 -0.04
N TRP A 451 -9.04 -20.57 1.00
CA TRP A 451 -8.62 -21.12 2.31
C TRP A 451 -7.63 -20.26 3.08
N ASP A 452 -7.57 -18.98 2.78
CA ASP A 452 -6.69 -18.03 3.45
C ASP A 452 -7.32 -16.64 3.51
N ASN A 453 -6.66 -15.75 4.23
CA ASN A 453 -6.94 -14.33 4.25
C ASN A 453 -5.63 -13.55 4.45
N TYR A 454 -5.36 -12.63 3.52
CA TYR A 454 -4.22 -11.71 3.63
C TYR A 454 -2.82 -12.27 3.30
N ALA A 455 -2.69 -13.45 2.70
CA ALA A 455 -1.40 -13.89 2.18
C ALA A 455 -0.93 -12.93 1.06
N GLN A 456 0.27 -12.37 1.24
CA GLN A 456 0.88 -11.43 0.28
C GLN A 456 2.34 -11.81 0.01
N PRO A 457 2.59 -12.92 -0.70
CA PRO A 457 3.94 -13.25 -1.11
C PRO A 457 4.49 -12.17 -2.05
N VAL A 458 5.77 -11.83 -1.89
CA VAL A 458 6.42 -10.77 -2.70
C VAL A 458 6.49 -11.10 -4.18
N GLU A 459 6.43 -12.38 -4.54
CA GLU A 459 6.39 -12.92 -5.91
C GLU A 459 5.01 -12.75 -6.56
N GLY A 460 3.95 -12.64 -5.75
CA GLY A 460 2.59 -12.40 -6.20
C GLY A 460 2.41 -10.97 -6.66
N ILE A 461 1.21 -10.66 -7.14
CA ILE A 461 0.84 -9.30 -7.52
C ILE A 461 -0.12 -8.71 -6.49
N TRP A 462 -0.10 -7.37 -6.37
CA TRP A 462 -1.06 -6.61 -5.63
C TRP A 462 -1.63 -5.49 -6.49
N GLY A 463 -2.93 -5.25 -6.39
CA GLY A 463 -3.59 -4.15 -7.09
C GLY A 463 -5.05 -4.42 -7.40
N GLY A 464 -5.83 -3.35 -7.44
CA GLY A 464 -7.29 -3.43 -7.53
C GLY A 464 -7.84 -3.54 -8.95
N TYR A 465 -9.09 -4.02 -9.00
CA TYR A 465 -10.04 -3.86 -10.09
C TYR A 465 -10.96 -2.69 -9.77
N LYS A 466 -11.76 -2.26 -10.74
CA LYS A 466 -12.80 -1.22 -10.57
C LYS A 466 -12.21 0.05 -9.92
N GLN A 467 -12.86 0.57 -8.85
CA GLN A 467 -12.40 1.78 -8.14
C GLN A 467 -11.33 1.53 -7.08
N SER A 468 -10.87 0.29 -6.93
CA SER A 468 -9.73 -0.01 -6.04
C SER A 468 -8.37 0.31 -6.65
N GLY A 469 -8.31 0.72 -7.90
CA GLY A 469 -7.09 1.28 -8.48
C GLY A 469 -6.74 0.79 -9.88
N MET A 470 -5.54 1.18 -10.32
CA MET A 470 -4.94 0.81 -11.60
C MET A 470 -3.43 0.63 -11.43
N GLY A 471 -2.82 -0.19 -12.29
CA GLY A 471 -1.44 -0.65 -12.13
C GLY A 471 -1.35 -1.88 -11.23
N ARG A 472 -0.13 -2.33 -10.98
CA ARG A 472 0.15 -3.45 -10.07
C ARG A 472 1.41 -3.17 -9.28
N GLU A 473 1.40 -3.59 -8.03
CA GLU A 473 2.57 -3.65 -7.14
C GLU A 473 2.96 -5.11 -6.89
N LEU A 474 4.14 -5.34 -6.37
CA LEU A 474 4.74 -6.64 -6.11
C LEU A 474 4.93 -7.51 -7.36
N GLY A 475 5.62 -8.62 -7.20
CA GLY A 475 5.96 -9.51 -8.29
C GLY A 475 6.72 -8.81 -9.43
N TYR A 476 6.87 -9.52 -10.52
CA TYR A 476 7.50 -8.97 -11.72
C TYR A 476 6.65 -7.88 -12.41
N HIS A 477 5.32 -7.94 -12.25
CA HIS A 477 4.42 -6.93 -12.79
C HIS A 477 4.62 -5.56 -12.12
N GLY A 478 4.89 -5.53 -10.81
CA GLY A 478 5.23 -4.30 -10.10
C GLY A 478 6.52 -3.64 -10.61
N LEU A 479 7.49 -4.43 -11.06
CA LEU A 479 8.71 -3.89 -11.69
C LEU A 479 8.41 -3.26 -13.07
N ASN A 480 7.59 -3.94 -13.89
CA ASN A 480 7.23 -3.44 -15.22
C ASN A 480 6.49 -2.10 -15.17
N ASP A 481 5.83 -1.79 -14.06
CA ASP A 481 5.13 -0.52 -13.87
C ASP A 481 6.08 0.70 -13.83
N PHE A 482 7.38 0.46 -13.61
CA PHE A 482 8.43 1.49 -13.60
C PHE A 482 9.32 1.47 -14.86
N LEU A 483 8.88 0.75 -15.90
CA LEU A 483 9.64 0.59 -17.13
C LEU A 483 8.85 1.07 -18.34
N GLU A 484 9.58 1.63 -19.32
CA GLU A 484 9.12 1.89 -20.68
C GLU A 484 9.69 0.84 -21.62
N VAL A 485 8.92 0.49 -22.64
CA VAL A 485 9.39 -0.41 -23.71
C VAL A 485 9.63 0.43 -24.97
N LYS A 486 10.88 0.43 -25.44
CA LYS A 486 11.31 1.11 -26.66
C LYS A 486 11.60 0.09 -27.75
N GLN A 487 11.06 0.30 -28.94
CA GLN A 487 11.47 -0.47 -30.12
C GLN A 487 12.65 0.23 -30.82
N ILE A 488 13.71 -0.54 -31.05
CA ILE A 488 14.82 -0.14 -31.92
C ILE A 488 14.75 -1.03 -33.17
N PHE A 489 14.45 -0.40 -34.33
CA PHE A 489 14.39 -1.08 -35.63
C PHE A 489 15.68 -0.87 -36.36
N THR A 490 16.31 -1.97 -36.78
CA THR A 490 17.50 -1.94 -37.63
C THR A 490 17.14 -2.52 -39.01
N ASP A 491 17.31 -1.73 -40.04
CA ASP A 491 17.09 -2.20 -41.41
C ASP A 491 18.14 -3.21 -41.84
N GLY A 492 17.70 -4.39 -42.26
CA GLY A 492 18.54 -5.46 -42.77
C GLY A 492 18.39 -5.69 -44.27
N THR A 493 17.59 -4.86 -44.98
CA THR A 493 17.34 -5.06 -46.40
C THR A 493 18.48 -4.61 -47.28
N GLY A 494 19.34 -3.69 -46.82
CA GLY A 494 20.40 -3.08 -47.61
C GLY A 494 19.94 -2.21 -48.79
N LEU A 495 18.62 -1.97 -48.89
CA LEU A 495 18.06 -1.17 -49.99
C LEU A 495 18.12 0.32 -49.69
N ALA A 496 18.76 1.08 -50.57
CA ALA A 496 18.75 2.54 -50.49
C ALA A 496 17.34 3.12 -50.78
N MET A 497 16.65 2.55 -51.77
CA MET A 497 15.27 2.88 -52.13
C MET A 497 14.32 1.75 -51.72
N LYS A 498 13.54 1.96 -50.67
CA LYS A 498 12.54 1.01 -50.19
C LYS A 498 11.17 1.26 -50.83
N PRO A 499 10.34 0.20 -51.03
CA PRO A 499 9.03 0.35 -51.65
C PRO A 499 8.15 1.48 -51.04
N PRO A 500 8.07 1.65 -49.72
CA PRO A 500 7.31 2.75 -49.15
C PRO A 500 7.82 4.15 -49.50
N TYR A 501 9.13 4.31 -49.75
CA TYR A 501 9.70 5.64 -50.07
C TYR A 501 9.21 6.16 -51.43
N ARG A 502 8.84 5.26 -52.36
CA ARG A 502 8.30 5.59 -53.69
C ARG A 502 6.91 6.30 -53.61
N GLN A 503 6.26 6.26 -52.45
CA GLN A 503 5.00 6.98 -52.22
C GLN A 503 5.22 8.49 -52.13
N VAL A 504 6.45 8.93 -51.79
CA VAL A 504 6.80 10.35 -51.58
C VAL A 504 7.90 10.79 -52.53
N ILE A 505 8.85 9.91 -52.82
CA ILE A 505 10.03 10.20 -53.68
C ILE A 505 9.83 9.54 -55.04
N LYS A 506 9.85 10.35 -56.11
CA LYS A 506 9.81 9.85 -57.52
C LYS A 506 11.24 9.75 -58.05
N GLU A 507 11.81 8.57 -57.95
CA GLU A 507 13.04 8.20 -58.63
C GLU A 507 12.82 6.96 -59.49
#